data_7c16f1c276ac5c4f998e9a1e03471936
#
_entry.id   7c16f1c276ac5c4f998e9a1e03471936
#
_cell.length_a   1.000
_cell.length_b   1.000
_cell.length_c   1.000
_cell.angle_alpha   90.00
_cell.angle_beta   90.00
_cell.angle_gamma   90.00
#
_symmetry.space_group_name_H-M   'P 1'
#
loop_
_entity.id
_entity.type
_entity.pdbx_description
1 polymer ?
#
loop_
_entity_poly.entity_id
_entity_poly.type
_entity_poly.pdbx_seq_one_letter_code
_entity_poly.pdbx_strand_id
1 'polypeptide(L)'
;MTVSSATPPHKTRILVTGASGFVGSHFLRTIKDDYYIYAVGRRKQHASGVPVQENIEWLRGDLGDEATVQRITEHIALEGGVDYVFHFAGFYDFTNRDNPEYTRTNIDGTRFLLENCLNLGVQRFVFASSLTVTRFSKKDIKVTEKSPVDATIPYARSKQAAEEILTAGRE
;
A
#
# COMPACT_ATOMS: atom_id res chain seq x y z
N MET A 1 43.44 19.26 -11.34
CA MET A 1 42.52 18.09 -11.60
C MET A 1 41.52 18.05 -10.47
N THR A 2 40.35 18.65 -10.66
CA THR A 2 39.27 18.64 -9.66
C THR A 2 38.49 17.35 -9.84
N VAL A 3 38.64 16.43 -8.91
CA VAL A 3 37.82 15.21 -8.83
C VAL A 3 36.44 15.65 -8.37
N SER A 4 35.47 15.72 -9.29
CA SER A 4 34.06 15.89 -8.97
C SER A 4 33.62 14.66 -8.19
N SER A 5 33.41 14.79 -6.88
CA SER A 5 32.75 13.80 -6.05
C SER A 5 31.25 13.79 -6.40
N ALA A 6 30.89 13.12 -7.47
CA ALA A 6 29.50 12.83 -7.71
C ALA A 6 29.02 11.92 -6.56
N THR A 7 28.18 12.44 -5.68
CA THR A 7 27.43 11.63 -4.71
C THR A 7 26.73 10.52 -5.48
N PRO A 8 26.84 9.24 -5.07
CA PRO A 8 26.15 8.17 -5.76
C PRO A 8 24.65 8.51 -5.86
N PRO A 9 23.99 8.25 -6.98
CA PRO A 9 22.59 8.57 -7.13
C PRO A 9 21.79 7.91 -6.01
N HIS A 10 21.05 8.72 -5.26
CA HIS A 10 20.21 8.26 -4.16
C HIS A 10 19.18 7.29 -4.74
N LYS A 11 19.24 6.03 -4.32
CA LYS A 11 18.32 5.01 -4.82
C LYS A 11 16.90 5.41 -4.42
N THR A 12 15.97 5.46 -5.38
CA THR A 12 14.56 5.76 -5.13
C THR A 12 14.01 4.86 -4.03
N ARG A 13 13.35 5.43 -3.04
CA ARG A 13 12.82 4.75 -1.86
C ARG A 13 11.33 4.52 -1.99
N ILE A 14 10.88 3.32 -1.71
CA ILE A 14 9.46 2.98 -1.79
C ILE A 14 8.97 2.27 -0.53
N LEU A 15 7.73 2.58 -0.16
CA LEU A 15 7.00 1.86 0.88
C LEU A 15 5.98 0.92 0.22
N VAL A 16 6.05 -0.36 0.53
CA VAL A 16 5.11 -1.37 0.04
C VAL A 16 4.38 -2.00 1.21
N THR A 17 3.08 -1.77 1.33
CA THR A 17 2.24 -2.43 2.33
C THR A 17 1.56 -3.67 1.74
N GLY A 18 1.16 -4.61 2.60
CA GLY A 18 0.67 -5.90 2.12
C GLY A 18 1.78 -6.76 1.50
N ALA A 19 3.03 -6.47 1.83
CA ALA A 19 4.25 -7.09 1.31
C ALA A 19 4.26 -8.62 1.40
N SER A 20 3.62 -9.18 2.42
CA SER A 20 3.48 -10.63 2.59
C SER A 20 2.28 -11.24 1.87
N GLY A 21 1.42 -10.45 1.23
CA GLY A 21 0.27 -10.90 0.44
C GLY A 21 0.67 -11.39 -0.96
N PHE A 22 -0.32 -11.90 -1.71
CA PHE A 22 -0.08 -12.41 -3.07
C PHE A 22 0.45 -11.31 -4.00
N VAL A 23 -0.26 -10.18 -4.11
CA VAL A 23 0.13 -9.06 -4.98
C VAL A 23 1.45 -8.45 -4.51
N GLY A 24 1.54 -8.10 -3.21
CA GLY A 24 2.73 -7.43 -2.67
C GLY A 24 4.00 -8.26 -2.79
N SER A 25 3.96 -9.54 -2.48
CA SER A 25 5.15 -10.40 -2.60
C SER A 25 5.59 -10.62 -4.05
N HIS A 26 4.64 -10.68 -5.00
CA HIS A 26 4.95 -10.77 -6.41
C HIS A 26 5.58 -9.46 -6.93
N PHE A 27 4.98 -8.33 -6.59
CA PHE A 27 5.49 -7.01 -6.92
C PHE A 27 6.93 -6.82 -6.40
N LEU A 28 7.18 -7.14 -5.12
CA LEU A 28 8.51 -7.03 -4.52
C LEU A 28 9.56 -7.87 -5.24
N ARG A 29 9.24 -9.08 -5.64
CA ARG A 29 10.17 -9.93 -6.42
C ARG A 29 10.53 -9.34 -7.79
N THR A 30 9.60 -8.59 -8.39
CA THR A 30 9.82 -7.96 -9.70
C THR A 30 10.76 -6.76 -9.61
N ILE A 31 10.62 -5.94 -8.55
CA ILE A 31 11.31 -4.65 -8.44
C ILE A 31 12.51 -4.66 -7.46
N LYS A 32 12.82 -5.80 -6.87
CA LYS A 32 13.76 -5.96 -5.76
C LYS A 32 15.18 -5.39 -5.98
N ASP A 33 15.61 -5.27 -7.23
CA ASP A 33 16.96 -4.82 -7.55
C ASP A 33 17.04 -3.30 -7.87
N ASP A 34 15.90 -2.66 -8.14
CA ASP A 34 15.83 -1.30 -8.66
C ASP A 34 15.67 -0.22 -7.57
N TYR A 35 15.10 -0.58 -6.41
CA TYR A 35 14.68 0.37 -5.37
C TYR A 35 15.26 0.02 -3.99
N TYR A 36 15.26 1.01 -3.08
CA TYR A 36 15.31 0.73 -1.64
C TYR A 36 13.87 0.58 -1.14
N ILE A 37 13.57 -0.51 -0.46
CA ILE A 37 12.21 -0.94 -0.20
C ILE A 37 11.93 -1.11 1.29
N TYR A 38 10.99 -0.34 1.83
CA TYR A 38 10.37 -0.62 3.11
C TYR A 38 9.15 -1.53 2.87
N ALA A 39 9.26 -2.78 3.26
CA ALA A 39 8.25 -3.80 3.01
C ALA A 39 7.44 -4.11 4.28
N VAL A 40 6.20 -3.64 4.35
CA VAL A 40 5.32 -3.81 5.51
C VAL A 40 4.40 -5.01 5.34
N GLY A 41 4.48 -5.95 6.27
CA GLY A 41 3.64 -7.15 6.26
C GLY A 41 3.44 -7.77 7.64
N ARG A 42 2.31 -8.45 7.85
CA ARG A 42 2.00 -9.12 9.11
C ARG A 42 2.85 -10.40 9.32
N ARG A 43 3.14 -11.12 8.25
CA ARG A 43 3.95 -12.35 8.28
C ARG A 43 5.45 -12.03 8.24
N LYS A 44 6.27 -12.97 8.68
CA LYS A 44 7.72 -12.89 8.54
C LYS A 44 8.12 -12.95 7.05
N GLN A 45 9.22 -12.30 6.68
CA GLN A 45 9.72 -12.22 5.30
C GLN A 45 9.90 -13.60 4.66
N HIS A 46 10.58 -14.53 5.33
CA HIS A 46 10.80 -15.88 4.81
C HIS A 46 9.51 -16.66 4.48
N ALA A 47 8.40 -16.34 5.17
CA ALA A 47 7.09 -16.96 4.89
C ALA A 47 6.33 -16.31 3.72
N SER A 48 6.89 -15.26 3.11
CA SER A 48 6.28 -14.53 1.98
C SER A 48 6.91 -14.86 0.63
N GLY A 49 8.05 -15.55 0.62
CA GLY A 49 8.82 -15.82 -0.59
C GLY A 49 9.52 -14.58 -1.17
N VAL A 50 9.61 -13.50 -0.41
CA VAL A 50 10.40 -12.31 -0.76
C VAL A 50 11.85 -12.54 -0.34
N PRO A 51 12.84 -12.34 -1.23
CA PRO A 51 14.24 -12.57 -0.90
C PRO A 51 14.73 -11.59 0.17
N VAL A 52 15.68 -12.05 0.99
CA VAL A 52 16.39 -11.19 1.94
C VAL A 52 17.52 -10.49 1.19
N GLN A 53 17.49 -9.16 1.15
CA GLN A 53 18.48 -8.31 0.45
C GLN A 53 18.71 -7.05 1.29
N GLU A 54 19.89 -6.45 1.19
CA GLU A 54 20.26 -5.23 1.94
C GLU A 54 19.36 -4.01 1.63
N ASN A 55 18.80 -3.98 0.43
CA ASN A 55 17.91 -2.91 -0.01
C ASN A 55 16.43 -3.21 0.25
N ILE A 56 16.10 -4.27 0.97
CA ILE A 56 14.72 -4.60 1.40
C ILE A 56 14.66 -4.67 2.91
N GLU A 57 14.13 -3.63 3.51
CA GLU A 57 13.86 -3.60 4.94
C GLU A 57 12.46 -4.14 5.24
N TRP A 58 12.40 -5.23 5.99
CA TRP A 58 11.14 -5.89 6.33
C TRP A 58 10.60 -5.41 7.66
N LEU A 59 9.52 -4.64 7.62
CA LEU A 59 8.84 -4.07 8.78
C LEU A 59 7.58 -4.89 9.11
N ARG A 60 7.56 -5.54 10.26
CA ARG A 60 6.36 -6.26 10.70
C ARG A 60 5.36 -5.30 11.31
N GLY A 61 4.13 -5.31 10.76
CA GLY A 61 3.07 -4.46 11.26
C GLY A 61 1.68 -4.87 10.77
N ASP A 62 0.69 -4.50 11.56
CA ASP A 62 -0.73 -4.55 11.22
C ASP A 62 -1.20 -3.11 10.99
N LEU A 63 -1.70 -2.82 9.79
CA LEU A 63 -2.15 -1.46 9.46
C LEU A 63 -3.45 -1.07 10.17
N GLY A 64 -4.22 -2.03 10.67
CA GLY A 64 -5.38 -1.76 11.51
C GLY A 64 -5.03 -1.34 12.94
N ASP A 65 -3.75 -1.21 13.26
CA ASP A 65 -3.23 -0.70 14.54
C ASP A 65 -2.49 0.62 14.29
N GLU A 66 -3.11 1.73 14.68
CA GLU A 66 -2.63 3.09 14.45
C GLU A 66 -1.22 3.31 15.02
N ALA A 67 -0.97 2.85 16.25
CA ALA A 67 0.34 2.99 16.89
C ALA A 67 1.44 2.24 16.13
N THR A 68 1.12 1.10 15.52
CA THR A 68 2.03 0.37 14.66
C THR A 68 2.33 1.12 13.36
N VAL A 69 1.32 1.72 12.74
CA VAL A 69 1.52 2.54 11.53
C VAL A 69 2.40 3.74 11.84
N GLN A 70 2.09 4.48 12.91
CA GLN A 70 2.86 5.63 13.36
C GLN A 70 4.34 5.26 13.59
N ARG A 71 4.61 4.22 14.36
CA ARG A 71 5.98 3.76 14.63
C ARG A 71 6.76 3.40 13.35
N ILE A 72 6.10 2.76 12.38
CA ILE A 72 6.71 2.39 11.09
C ILE A 72 7.03 3.66 10.29
N THR A 73 6.10 4.59 10.18
CA THR A 73 6.29 5.82 9.40
C THR A 73 7.27 6.78 10.06
N GLU A 74 7.32 6.87 11.38
CA GLU A 74 8.35 7.61 12.11
C GLU A 74 9.75 7.05 11.84
N HIS A 75 9.91 5.72 11.87
CA HIS A 75 11.17 5.08 11.51
C HIS A 75 11.59 5.43 10.08
N ILE A 76 10.68 5.34 9.11
CA ILE A 76 10.93 5.69 7.71
C ILE A 76 11.28 7.17 7.55
N ALA A 77 10.62 8.06 8.30
CA ALA A 77 10.91 9.50 8.28
C ALA A 77 12.34 9.80 8.77
N LEU A 78 12.78 9.16 9.83
CA LEU A 78 14.14 9.29 10.37
C LEU A 78 15.21 8.81 9.37
N GLU A 79 14.89 7.84 8.53
CA GLU A 79 15.75 7.34 7.46
C GLU A 79 15.68 8.18 6.16
N GLY A 80 14.90 9.27 6.15
CA GLY A 80 14.82 10.24 5.05
C GLY A 80 13.59 10.08 4.14
N GLY A 81 12.55 9.36 4.59
CA GLY A 81 11.27 9.27 3.90
C GLY A 81 11.23 8.31 2.72
N VAL A 82 10.18 8.43 1.90
CA VAL A 82 9.98 7.61 0.69
C VAL A 82 9.42 8.45 -0.47
N ASP A 83 9.81 8.11 -1.68
CA ASP A 83 9.32 8.75 -2.91
C ASP A 83 7.93 8.24 -3.29
N TYR A 84 7.69 6.94 -3.14
CA TYR A 84 6.44 6.30 -3.57
C TYR A 84 5.89 5.35 -2.51
N VAL A 85 4.57 5.30 -2.42
CA VAL A 85 3.83 4.32 -1.60
C VAL A 85 3.01 3.42 -2.49
N PHE A 86 3.15 2.09 -2.32
CA PHE A 86 2.31 1.07 -2.93
C PHE A 86 1.50 0.36 -1.85
N HIS A 87 0.23 0.70 -1.77
CA HIS A 87 -0.66 0.17 -0.75
C HIS A 87 -1.47 -1.01 -1.27
N PHE A 88 -0.95 -2.23 -1.02
CA PHE A 88 -1.58 -3.50 -1.37
C PHE A 88 -2.20 -4.22 -0.17
N ALA A 89 -2.00 -3.69 1.04
CA ALA A 89 -2.63 -4.26 2.22
C ALA A 89 -4.15 -4.17 2.13
N GLY A 90 -4.81 -5.22 2.57
CA GLY A 90 -6.25 -5.29 2.64
C GLY A 90 -6.69 -6.63 3.20
N PHE A 91 -7.84 -6.60 3.86
CA PHE A 91 -8.54 -7.79 4.30
C PHE A 91 -9.59 -8.16 3.25
N TYR A 92 -9.67 -9.44 2.93
CA TYR A 92 -10.70 -10.03 2.09
C TYR A 92 -11.17 -11.37 2.65
N ASP A 93 -12.47 -11.54 2.69
CA ASP A 93 -13.13 -12.76 3.13
C ASP A 93 -14.06 -13.27 2.03
N PHE A 94 -13.87 -14.50 1.61
CA PHE A 94 -14.65 -15.16 0.55
C PHE A 94 -16.11 -15.45 0.95
N THR A 95 -16.46 -15.25 2.23
CA THR A 95 -17.84 -15.52 2.71
C THR A 95 -18.84 -14.44 2.31
N ASN A 96 -18.37 -13.26 1.86
CA ASN A 96 -19.18 -12.08 1.56
C ASN A 96 -20.06 -11.61 2.75
N ARG A 97 -19.70 -11.98 3.98
CA ARG A 97 -20.37 -11.53 5.20
C ARG A 97 -19.72 -10.27 5.74
N ASP A 98 -20.47 -9.49 6.50
CA ASP A 98 -19.90 -8.35 7.23
C ASP A 98 -18.86 -8.85 8.24
N ASN A 99 -17.73 -8.14 8.29
CA ASN A 99 -16.62 -8.46 9.17
C ASN A 99 -15.95 -7.16 9.64
N PRO A 100 -15.73 -6.96 10.94
CA PRO A 100 -15.07 -5.76 11.48
C PRO A 100 -13.71 -5.46 10.85
N GLU A 101 -13.02 -6.48 10.34
CA GLU A 101 -11.72 -6.31 9.67
C GLU A 101 -11.80 -5.47 8.39
N TYR A 102 -12.98 -5.38 7.75
CA TYR A 102 -13.15 -4.48 6.62
C TYR A 102 -13.00 -3.01 7.03
N THR A 103 -13.59 -2.63 8.16
CA THR A 103 -13.40 -1.28 8.72
C THR A 103 -11.99 -1.12 9.24
N ARG A 104 -11.56 -1.99 10.13
CA ARG A 104 -10.28 -1.89 10.82
C ARG A 104 -9.08 -1.87 9.87
N THR A 105 -9.02 -2.81 8.92
CA THR A 105 -7.86 -2.97 8.05
C THR A 105 -7.97 -2.15 6.76
N ASN A 106 -9.14 -2.17 6.08
CA ASN A 106 -9.24 -1.55 4.76
C ASN A 106 -9.54 -0.06 4.83
N ILE A 107 -10.32 0.39 5.81
CA ILE A 107 -10.73 1.80 5.93
C ILE A 107 -9.77 2.52 6.87
N ASP A 108 -9.74 2.13 8.15
CA ASP A 108 -8.94 2.81 9.17
C ASP A 108 -7.44 2.65 8.88
N GLY A 109 -6.99 1.44 8.50
CA GLY A 109 -5.60 1.19 8.13
C GLY A 109 -5.14 2.02 6.92
N THR A 110 -6.01 2.24 5.92
CA THR A 110 -5.70 3.14 4.80
C THR A 110 -5.63 4.59 5.26
N ARG A 111 -6.55 5.03 6.13
CA ARG A 111 -6.56 6.38 6.70
C ARG A 111 -5.29 6.63 7.52
N PHE A 112 -4.97 5.77 8.47
CA PHE A 112 -3.75 5.88 9.29
C PHE A 112 -2.49 5.97 8.43
N LEU A 113 -2.40 5.12 7.40
CA LEU A 113 -1.25 5.15 6.49
C LEU A 113 -1.17 6.46 5.73
N LEU A 114 -2.28 6.95 5.15
CA LEU A 114 -2.30 8.20 4.39
C LEU A 114 -1.90 9.40 5.26
N GLU A 115 -2.52 9.55 6.44
CA GLU A 115 -2.23 10.65 7.37
C GLU A 115 -0.78 10.68 7.80
N ASN A 116 -0.19 9.51 8.09
CA ASN A 116 1.21 9.41 8.48
C ASN A 116 2.18 9.57 7.30
N CYS A 117 1.76 9.29 6.06
CA CYS A 117 2.60 9.50 4.88
C CYS A 117 2.79 10.98 4.51
N LEU A 118 1.98 11.91 5.02
CA LEU A 118 2.11 13.34 4.74
C LEU A 118 3.49 13.90 5.09
N ASN A 119 4.16 13.33 6.08
CA ASN A 119 5.49 13.77 6.55
C ASN A 119 6.66 12.98 5.91
N LEU A 120 6.40 12.07 4.97
CA LEU A 120 7.42 11.20 4.38
C LEU A 120 8.00 11.71 3.05
N GLY A 121 7.52 12.85 2.52
CA GLY A 121 7.95 13.39 1.22
C GLY A 121 7.40 12.61 0.03
N VAL A 122 6.28 11.93 0.18
CA VAL A 122 5.66 11.06 -0.84
C VAL A 122 5.26 11.85 -2.08
N GLN A 123 5.82 11.50 -3.22
CA GLN A 123 5.49 12.07 -4.53
C GLN A 123 4.24 11.42 -5.13
N ARG A 124 4.02 10.13 -4.86
CA ARG A 124 2.85 9.39 -5.35
C ARG A 124 2.44 8.25 -4.41
N PHE A 125 1.14 8.20 -4.14
CA PHE A 125 0.50 7.12 -3.42
C PHE A 125 -0.31 6.28 -4.41
N VAL A 126 0.00 4.99 -4.53
CA VAL A 126 -0.67 4.01 -5.39
C VAL A 126 -1.46 3.05 -4.53
N PHE A 127 -2.76 3.00 -4.75
CA PHE A 127 -3.68 2.15 -4.00
C PHE A 127 -4.27 1.06 -4.87
N ALA A 128 -4.19 -0.17 -4.43
CA ALA A 128 -4.87 -1.28 -5.08
C ALA A 128 -6.34 -1.32 -4.64
N SER A 129 -7.22 -0.78 -5.47
CA SER A 129 -8.66 -0.91 -5.28
C SER A 129 -9.19 -2.24 -5.84
N SER A 130 -10.43 -2.29 -6.28
CA SER A 130 -11.07 -3.49 -6.82
C SER A 130 -12.11 -3.14 -7.88
N LEU A 131 -12.20 -3.95 -8.93
CA LEU A 131 -13.29 -3.84 -9.89
C LEU A 131 -14.68 -4.06 -9.28
N THR A 132 -14.76 -4.71 -8.11
CA THR A 132 -16.02 -4.91 -7.40
C THR A 132 -16.64 -3.61 -6.86
N VAL A 133 -15.89 -2.51 -6.85
CA VAL A 133 -16.38 -1.17 -6.50
C VAL A 133 -17.30 -0.60 -7.59
N THR A 134 -17.10 -1.03 -8.83
CA THR A 134 -17.89 -0.53 -9.95
C THR A 134 -19.12 -1.42 -10.22
N ARG A 135 -20.17 -0.82 -10.77
CA ARG A 135 -21.29 -1.60 -11.29
C ARG A 135 -20.81 -2.49 -12.43
N PHE A 136 -21.03 -3.79 -12.30
CA PHE A 136 -20.78 -4.70 -13.41
C PHE A 136 -21.70 -4.33 -14.57
N SER A 137 -21.09 -4.02 -15.69
CA SER A 137 -21.82 -3.61 -16.90
C SER A 137 -22.59 -4.79 -17.50
N LYS A 138 -23.61 -4.45 -18.27
CA LYS A 138 -24.29 -5.42 -19.15
C LYS A 138 -23.26 -5.97 -20.15
N LYS A 139 -23.56 -7.16 -20.72
CA LYS A 139 -22.75 -7.75 -21.78
C LYS A 139 -22.35 -6.68 -22.82
N ASP A 140 -21.09 -6.67 -23.20
CA ASP A 140 -20.48 -5.77 -24.19
C ASP A 140 -20.20 -4.31 -23.75
N ILE A 141 -20.44 -3.93 -22.48
CA ILE A 141 -20.03 -2.62 -21.95
C ILE A 141 -18.74 -2.79 -21.15
N LYS A 142 -17.65 -2.13 -21.55
CA LYS A 142 -16.38 -2.14 -20.83
C LYS A 142 -16.47 -1.29 -19.57
N VAL A 143 -15.94 -1.82 -18.46
CA VAL A 143 -15.72 -1.04 -17.25
C VAL A 143 -14.53 -0.11 -17.48
N THR A 144 -14.69 1.16 -17.09
CA THR A 144 -13.67 2.21 -17.14
C THR A 144 -13.67 2.98 -15.84
N GLU A 145 -12.73 3.90 -15.66
CA GLU A 145 -12.66 4.82 -14.52
C GLU A 145 -13.88 5.75 -14.40
N LYS A 146 -14.71 5.84 -15.45
CA LYS A 146 -15.97 6.62 -15.48
C LYS A 146 -17.21 5.76 -15.19
N SER A 147 -17.02 4.46 -14.98
CA SER A 147 -18.14 3.56 -14.69
C SER A 147 -18.76 3.90 -13.32
N PRO A 148 -20.10 3.82 -13.19
CA PRO A 148 -20.76 4.12 -11.93
C PRO A 148 -20.26 3.22 -10.79
N VAL A 149 -20.06 3.81 -9.63
CA VAL A 149 -19.77 3.09 -8.40
C VAL A 149 -21.04 2.40 -7.92
N ASP A 150 -20.93 1.13 -7.53
CA ASP A 150 -22.03 0.30 -7.03
C ASP A 150 -21.49 -0.84 -6.15
N ALA A 151 -20.87 -0.46 -5.03
CA ALA A 151 -20.26 -1.39 -4.10
C ALA A 151 -21.32 -2.13 -3.26
N THR A 152 -21.74 -3.30 -3.68
CA THR A 152 -22.84 -4.06 -3.07
C THR A 152 -22.39 -5.00 -1.97
N ILE A 153 -21.17 -5.57 -2.06
CA ILE A 153 -20.64 -6.51 -1.06
C ILE A 153 -19.77 -5.78 -0.02
N PRO A 154 -19.64 -6.32 1.21
CA PRO A 154 -18.88 -5.65 2.29
C PRO A 154 -17.45 -5.27 1.91
N TYR A 155 -16.74 -6.16 1.22
CA TYR A 155 -15.40 -5.87 0.70
C TYR A 155 -15.39 -4.68 -0.26
N ALA A 156 -16.31 -4.65 -1.23
CA ALA A 156 -16.39 -3.56 -2.20
C ALA A 156 -16.68 -2.22 -1.50
N ARG A 157 -17.61 -2.20 -0.53
CA ARG A 157 -17.90 -1.00 0.28
C ARG A 157 -16.67 -0.51 1.04
N SER A 158 -15.87 -1.42 1.60
CA SER A 158 -14.65 -1.03 2.30
C SER A 158 -13.57 -0.46 1.36
N LYS A 159 -13.47 -0.98 0.14
CA LYS A 159 -12.55 -0.44 -0.88
C LYS A 159 -13.02 0.90 -1.42
N GLN A 160 -14.33 1.08 -1.62
CA GLN A 160 -14.92 2.38 -1.98
C GLN A 160 -14.62 3.44 -0.91
N ALA A 161 -14.89 3.14 0.37
CA ALA A 161 -14.61 4.06 1.45
C ALA A 161 -13.12 4.45 1.53
N ALA A 162 -12.21 3.51 1.26
CA ALA A 162 -10.78 3.81 1.16
C ALA A 162 -10.44 4.72 -0.03
N GLU A 163 -11.08 4.55 -1.20
CA GLU A 163 -10.93 5.47 -2.34
C GLU A 163 -11.40 6.89 -2.00
N GLU A 164 -12.51 7.02 -1.25
CA GLU A 164 -13.06 8.31 -0.81
C GLU A 164 -12.07 9.03 0.12
N ILE A 165 -11.44 8.32 1.08
CA ILE A 165 -10.40 8.86 1.95
C ILE A 165 -9.21 9.37 1.13
N LEU A 166 -8.72 8.57 0.18
CA LEU A 166 -7.60 8.94 -0.67
C LEU A 166 -7.91 10.12 -1.59
N THR A 167 -9.16 10.25 -2.03
CA THR A 167 -9.60 11.36 -2.86
C THR A 167 -9.69 12.66 -2.07
N ALA A 168 -10.23 12.60 -0.84
CA ALA A 168 -10.28 13.75 0.06
C ALA A 168 -8.89 14.23 0.51
N GLY A 169 -7.90 13.34 0.62
CA GLY A 169 -6.53 13.68 0.99
C GLY A 169 -5.67 14.25 -0.16
N ARG A 170 -6.25 14.53 -1.33
CA ARG A 170 -5.55 15.18 -2.47
C ARG A 170 -5.58 16.70 -2.42
N GLU A 171 -6.38 17.29 -1.55
CA GLU A 171 -6.48 18.74 -1.32
C GLU A 171 -5.49 19.19 -0.24
#